data_684a68936d243dc0a0bdfe5d29ccb2e4
#
_entry.id   684a68936d243dc0a0bdfe5d29ccb2e4
#
_cell.length_a   1.000
_cell.length_b   1.000
_cell.length_c   1.000
_cell.angle_alpha   90.00
_cell.angle_beta   90.00
_cell.angle_gamma   90.00
#
_symmetry.space_group_name_H-M   'P 1'
#
loop_
_entity.id
_entity.type
_entity.pdbx_description
1 polymer ?
#
loop_
_entity_poly.entity_id
_entity_poly.type
_entity_poly.pdbx_seq_one_letter_code
_entity_poly.pdbx_strand_id
1 'polypeptide(L)'
;GTCIPCEVRKSLAGGQDRGVGLFSINTLEAGSLIWKYDVDEYDESEARMKLDSLSSPEEKKLWVEHIFAWKEKIVILKDDLELINHSLKPNVFFSQQDGNIRALKEIDSGDEMLIDYQQLGSYPEFYLKMMEEVGSWFSSRIQSNQRD
;
A
#
# COMPACT_ATOMS: atom_id res chain seq x y z
N GLY A 1 0.16 -2.34 14.16
CA GLY A 1 1.36 -1.64 13.84
C GLY A 1 2.54 -2.54 13.49
N THR A 2 3.66 -1.93 13.22
CA THR A 2 4.88 -2.62 12.81
C THR A 2 5.41 -3.54 13.91
N CYS A 3 5.74 -4.78 13.55
CA CYS A 3 6.20 -5.82 14.49
C CYS A 3 7.68 -6.14 14.35
N ILE A 4 8.38 -5.54 13.39
CA ILE A 4 9.79 -5.79 13.10
C ILE A 4 10.55 -4.49 12.98
N PRO A 5 11.87 -4.49 13.22
CA PRO A 5 12.71 -3.34 12.90
C PRO A 5 12.77 -3.11 11.38
N CYS A 6 12.50 -1.87 10.97
CA CYS A 6 12.58 -1.50 9.56
C CYS A 6 13.13 -0.07 9.42
N GLU A 7 13.54 0.27 8.20
CA GLU A 7 14.21 1.53 7.92
C GLU A 7 13.69 2.11 6.60
N VAL A 8 13.49 3.42 6.57
CA VAL A 8 13.11 4.15 5.35
C VAL A 8 14.38 4.58 4.65
N ARG A 9 14.54 4.17 3.39
CA ARG A 9 15.68 4.53 2.54
C ARG A 9 15.21 4.81 1.13
N LYS A 10 16.12 5.29 0.27
CA LYS A 10 15.82 5.45 -1.15
C LYS A 10 15.42 4.10 -1.75
N SER A 11 14.30 4.08 -2.44
CA SER A 11 13.78 2.85 -3.03
C SER A 11 14.68 2.33 -4.15
N LEU A 12 14.93 1.03 -4.13
CA LEU A 12 15.65 0.32 -5.18
C LEU A 12 14.70 -0.23 -6.25
N ALA A 13 13.40 -0.27 -5.95
CA ALA A 13 12.37 -0.73 -6.87
C ALA A 13 11.82 0.38 -7.76
N GLY A 14 12.46 1.56 -7.75
CA GLY A 14 11.98 2.72 -8.52
C GLY A 14 10.70 3.29 -7.94
N GLY A 15 10.68 3.56 -6.63
CA GLY A 15 9.53 4.14 -5.94
C GLY A 15 8.95 5.31 -6.72
N GLN A 16 7.66 5.21 -7.04
CA GLN A 16 7.04 6.06 -8.06
C GLN A 16 6.76 7.46 -7.54
N ASP A 17 6.39 7.55 -6.26
CA ASP A 17 5.83 8.78 -5.72
C ASP A 17 6.84 9.60 -4.95
N ARG A 18 7.51 8.94 -4.00
CA ARG A 18 8.38 9.61 -3.04
C ARG A 18 9.84 9.29 -3.19
N GLY A 19 10.17 8.30 -4.03
CA GLY A 19 11.55 7.84 -4.19
C GLY A 19 12.11 7.09 -3.00
N VAL A 20 11.30 6.81 -1.96
CA VAL A 20 11.70 6.08 -0.77
C VAL A 20 10.94 4.77 -0.68
N GLY A 21 11.47 3.84 0.11
CA GLY A 21 10.85 2.55 0.39
C GLY A 21 11.17 2.10 1.80
N LEU A 22 10.57 0.99 2.18
CA LEU A 22 10.72 0.42 3.52
C LEU A 22 11.59 -0.83 3.44
N PHE A 23 12.63 -0.87 4.26
CA PHE A 23 13.66 -1.92 4.24
C PHE A 23 13.67 -2.67 5.55
N SER A 24 13.82 -4.00 5.47
CA SER A 24 14.01 -4.80 6.67
C SER A 24 15.43 -4.64 7.20
N ILE A 25 15.58 -4.43 8.50
CA ILE A 25 16.88 -4.39 9.15
C ILE A 25 17.42 -5.79 9.38
N ASN A 26 16.54 -6.73 9.73
CA ASN A 26 16.90 -8.11 10.04
C ASN A 26 16.47 -9.06 8.94
N THR A 27 17.11 -10.23 8.87
CA THR A 27 16.63 -11.33 8.04
C THR A 27 15.32 -11.87 8.64
N LEU A 28 14.32 -12.07 7.78
CA LEU A 28 13.00 -12.56 8.17
C LEU A 28 12.72 -13.89 7.49
N GLU A 29 12.20 -14.85 8.24
CA GLU A 29 11.75 -16.11 7.67
C GLU A 29 10.40 -15.94 6.97
N ALA A 30 10.12 -16.80 6.00
CA ALA A 30 8.81 -16.86 5.35
C ALA A 30 7.71 -17.05 6.42
N GLY A 31 6.62 -16.29 6.30
CA GLY A 31 5.52 -16.34 7.26
C GLY A 31 5.67 -15.42 8.45
N SER A 32 6.83 -14.78 8.63
CA SER A 32 7.04 -13.83 9.75
C SER A 32 6.01 -12.72 9.73
N LEU A 33 5.47 -12.39 10.89
CA LEU A 33 4.54 -11.28 11.05
C LEU A 33 5.32 -9.97 10.97
N ILE A 34 4.98 -9.15 9.98
CA ILE A 34 5.63 -7.86 9.74
C ILE A 34 4.82 -6.73 10.35
N TRP A 35 3.50 -6.79 10.21
CA TRP A 35 2.62 -5.72 10.64
C TRP A 35 1.25 -6.27 11.05
N LYS A 36 0.77 -5.86 12.22
CA LYS A 36 -0.58 -6.16 12.70
C LYS A 36 -1.54 -5.08 12.23
N TYR A 37 -2.72 -5.49 11.81
CA TYR A 37 -3.76 -4.60 11.33
C TYR A 37 -3.95 -3.40 12.24
N ASP A 38 -3.69 -2.23 11.70
CA ASP A 38 -3.84 -0.94 12.35
C ASP A 38 -3.97 0.12 11.26
N VAL A 39 -5.18 0.56 11.00
CA VAL A 39 -5.49 1.39 9.84
C VAL A 39 -6.45 2.51 10.21
N ASP A 40 -6.49 3.53 9.35
CA ASP A 40 -7.62 4.42 9.24
C ASP A 40 -8.52 3.91 8.12
N GLU A 41 -9.80 3.69 8.42
CA GLU A 41 -10.77 3.19 7.46
C GLU A 41 -11.68 4.32 6.97
N TYR A 42 -12.03 4.26 5.69
CA TYR A 42 -12.91 5.25 5.06
C TYR A 42 -13.96 4.54 4.20
N ASP A 43 -15.22 4.88 4.39
CA ASP A 43 -16.26 4.57 3.41
C ASP A 43 -16.24 5.61 2.28
N GLU A 44 -17.14 5.47 1.30
CA GLU A 44 -17.17 6.38 0.15
C GLU A 44 -17.33 7.84 0.57
N SER A 45 -18.27 8.11 1.48
CA SER A 45 -18.56 9.47 1.95
C SER A 45 -17.38 10.07 2.69
N GLU A 46 -16.79 9.32 3.61
CA GLU A 46 -15.63 9.73 4.38
C GLU A 46 -14.41 9.98 3.49
N ALA A 47 -14.20 9.10 2.51
CA ALA A 47 -13.11 9.24 1.55
C ALA A 47 -13.27 10.51 0.71
N ARG A 48 -14.49 10.80 0.24
CA ARG A 48 -14.76 12.00 -0.54
C ARG A 48 -14.52 13.26 0.31
N MET A 49 -14.98 13.26 1.55
CA MET A 49 -14.77 14.39 2.46
C MET A 49 -13.28 14.63 2.70
N LYS A 50 -12.52 13.56 2.90
CA LYS A 50 -11.07 13.66 3.12
C LYS A 50 -10.39 14.24 1.88
N LEU A 51 -10.68 13.71 0.69
CA LEU A 51 -10.10 14.18 -0.56
C LEU A 51 -10.39 15.67 -0.78
N ASP A 52 -11.64 16.07 -0.57
CA ASP A 52 -12.06 17.46 -0.78
C ASP A 52 -11.44 18.43 0.25
N SER A 53 -10.98 17.92 1.40
CA SER A 53 -10.31 18.70 2.42
C SER A 53 -8.85 19.03 2.10
N LEU A 54 -8.25 18.29 1.17
CA LEU A 54 -6.85 18.50 0.79
C LEU A 54 -6.71 19.70 -0.13
N SER A 55 -5.65 20.48 0.06
CA SER A 55 -5.56 21.81 -0.53
C SER A 55 -4.93 21.85 -1.92
N SER A 56 -4.14 20.83 -2.30
CA SER A 56 -3.45 20.85 -3.58
C SER A 56 -3.68 19.57 -4.37
N PRO A 57 -3.57 19.62 -5.73
CA PRO A 57 -3.65 18.40 -6.55
C PRO A 57 -2.59 17.36 -6.16
N GLU A 58 -1.40 17.81 -5.78
CA GLU A 58 -0.30 16.93 -5.37
C GLU A 58 -0.64 16.18 -4.08
N GLU A 59 -1.21 16.87 -3.08
CA GLU A 59 -1.64 16.25 -1.83
C GLU A 59 -2.73 15.21 -2.08
N LYS A 60 -3.69 15.53 -2.93
CA LYS A 60 -4.78 14.63 -3.28
C LYS A 60 -4.24 13.36 -3.95
N LYS A 61 -3.33 13.51 -4.88
CA LYS A 61 -2.71 12.39 -5.59
C LYS A 61 -1.93 11.49 -4.63
N LEU A 62 -1.10 12.08 -3.76
CA LEU A 62 -0.33 11.32 -2.78
C LEU A 62 -1.25 10.55 -1.83
N TRP A 63 -2.32 11.18 -1.36
CA TRP A 63 -3.25 10.51 -0.47
C TRP A 63 -3.91 9.30 -1.13
N VAL A 64 -4.40 9.48 -2.35
CA VAL A 64 -5.08 8.41 -3.10
C VAL A 64 -4.12 7.26 -3.41
N GLU A 65 -2.85 7.55 -3.70
CA GLU A 65 -1.86 6.52 -4.05
C GLU A 65 -1.38 5.70 -2.85
N HIS A 66 -1.68 6.11 -1.62
CA HIS A 66 -1.30 5.39 -0.41
C HIS A 66 -2.45 4.63 0.24
N ILE A 67 -3.53 4.45 -0.50
CA ILE A 67 -4.73 3.75 -0.04
C ILE A 67 -4.70 2.31 -0.54
N PHE A 68 -5.16 1.41 0.33
CA PHE A 68 -5.43 0.02 -0.02
C PHE A 68 -6.92 -0.27 0.14
N ALA A 69 -7.39 -1.35 -0.46
CA ALA A 69 -8.78 -1.78 -0.31
C ALA A 69 -8.84 -3.06 0.51
N TRP A 70 -9.78 -3.14 1.46
CA TRP A 70 -10.06 -4.34 2.23
C TRP A 70 -11.50 -4.34 2.70
N LYS A 71 -12.21 -5.43 2.44
CA LYS A 71 -13.62 -5.61 2.85
C LYS A 71 -14.50 -4.45 2.40
N GLU A 72 -14.35 -4.06 1.12
CA GLU A 72 -15.15 -3.00 0.47
C GLU A 72 -14.94 -1.60 1.04
N LYS A 73 -13.96 -1.42 1.90
CA LYS A 73 -13.56 -0.11 2.40
C LYS A 73 -12.18 0.24 1.87
N ILE A 74 -11.84 1.50 1.94
CA ILE A 74 -10.46 1.92 1.73
C ILE A 74 -9.79 2.10 3.08
N VAL A 75 -8.52 1.71 3.13
CA VAL A 75 -7.74 1.74 4.36
C VAL A 75 -6.39 2.38 4.11
N ILE A 76 -5.87 3.08 5.11
CA ILE A 76 -4.51 3.61 5.10
C ILE A 76 -3.76 2.94 6.23
N LEU A 77 -2.66 2.28 5.89
CA LEU A 77 -1.82 1.61 6.86
C LEU A 77 -1.12 2.64 7.74
N LYS A 78 -1.14 2.41 9.04
CA LYS A 78 -0.41 3.25 9.97
C LYS A 78 1.04 2.82 10.07
N ASP A 79 1.84 3.67 10.67
CA ASP A 79 3.28 3.53 10.77
C ASP A 79 3.95 3.65 9.40
N ASP A 80 5.21 3.26 9.32
CA ASP A 80 5.99 3.36 8.10
C ASP A 80 5.51 2.39 7.01
N LEU A 81 4.61 1.47 7.31
CA LEU A 81 4.08 0.52 6.32
C LEU A 81 3.34 1.23 5.17
N GLU A 82 2.87 2.45 5.38
CA GLU A 82 2.30 3.24 4.28
C GLU A 82 3.32 3.54 3.17
N LEU A 83 4.62 3.43 3.47
CA LEU A 83 5.71 3.71 2.54
C LEU A 83 6.13 2.48 1.73
N ILE A 84 5.49 1.34 1.93
CA ILE A 84 5.80 0.12 1.19
C ILE A 84 5.46 0.29 -0.29
N ASN A 85 6.39 -0.04 -1.16
CA ASN A 85 6.20 0.13 -2.59
C ASN A 85 5.56 -1.08 -3.24
N HIS A 86 4.94 -0.82 -4.39
CA HIS A 86 4.32 -1.84 -5.23
C HIS A 86 5.38 -2.59 -6.04
N SER A 87 5.19 -3.89 -6.20
CA SER A 87 5.94 -4.71 -7.15
C SER A 87 5.10 -5.90 -7.58
N LEU A 88 5.26 -6.30 -8.84
CA LEU A 88 4.68 -7.56 -9.34
C LEU A 88 5.47 -8.79 -8.88
N LYS A 89 6.63 -8.57 -8.22
CA LYS A 89 7.43 -9.62 -7.59
C LYS A 89 7.55 -9.31 -6.09
N PRO A 90 6.45 -9.42 -5.33
CA PRO A 90 6.42 -9.03 -3.93
C PRO A 90 7.19 -10.03 -3.05
N ASN A 91 7.63 -9.56 -1.88
CA ASN A 91 8.19 -10.42 -0.84
C ASN A 91 7.37 -10.38 0.46
N VAL A 92 6.32 -9.57 0.51
CA VAL A 92 5.35 -9.57 1.60
C VAL A 92 3.94 -9.66 1.03
N PHE A 93 2.97 -10.04 1.86
CA PHE A 93 1.58 -10.10 1.45
C PHE A 93 0.65 -9.64 2.57
N PHE A 94 -0.51 -9.13 2.17
CA PHE A 94 -1.58 -8.72 3.06
C PHE A 94 -2.57 -9.88 3.18
N SER A 95 -2.77 -10.38 4.39
CA SER A 95 -3.70 -11.48 4.64
C SER A 95 -5.15 -11.00 4.57
N GLN A 96 -5.94 -11.57 3.67
CA GLN A 96 -7.35 -11.25 3.55
C GLN A 96 -8.17 -11.77 4.74
N GLN A 97 -7.61 -12.67 5.53
CA GLN A 97 -8.31 -13.25 6.69
C GLN A 97 -8.28 -12.32 7.91
N ASP A 98 -7.11 -11.77 8.22
CA ASP A 98 -6.92 -10.99 9.44
C ASP A 98 -6.42 -9.56 9.21
N GLY A 99 -6.08 -9.19 7.97
CA GLY A 99 -5.56 -7.88 7.65
C GLY A 99 -4.10 -7.65 8.02
N ASN A 100 -3.40 -8.67 8.49
CA ASN A 100 -1.99 -8.56 8.84
C ASN A 100 -1.10 -8.68 7.61
N ILE A 101 0.11 -8.15 7.70
CA ILE A 101 1.13 -8.29 6.66
C ILE A 101 2.19 -9.26 7.14
N ARG A 102 2.51 -10.25 6.30
CA ARG A 102 3.50 -11.29 6.58
C ARG A 102 4.51 -11.40 5.45
N ALA A 103 5.68 -11.95 5.77
CA ALA A 103 6.66 -12.27 4.74
C ALA A 103 6.14 -13.41 3.87
N LEU A 104 6.16 -13.20 2.54
CA LEU A 104 5.77 -14.20 1.55
C LEU A 104 6.86 -15.25 1.36
N LYS A 105 8.09 -14.86 1.56
CA LYS A 105 9.30 -15.67 1.45
C LYS A 105 10.34 -15.12 2.40
N GLU A 106 11.50 -15.77 2.50
CA GLU A 106 12.62 -15.23 3.26
C GLU A 106 13.00 -13.85 2.72
N ILE A 107 13.23 -12.90 3.63
CA ILE A 107 13.65 -11.54 3.30
C ILE A 107 14.99 -11.31 4.00
N ASP A 108 16.02 -10.98 3.21
CA ASP A 108 17.35 -10.74 3.77
C ASP A 108 17.43 -9.38 4.45
N SER A 109 18.33 -9.28 5.41
CA SER A 109 18.69 -8.01 6.03
C SER A 109 19.08 -6.99 4.96
N GLY A 110 18.48 -5.83 5.00
CA GLY A 110 18.73 -4.77 4.03
C GLY A 110 17.90 -4.82 2.76
N ASP A 111 17.05 -5.83 2.58
CA ASP A 111 16.16 -5.90 1.41
C ASP A 111 14.96 -4.98 1.56
N GLU A 112 14.57 -4.38 0.45
CA GLU A 112 13.33 -3.61 0.38
C GLU A 112 12.13 -4.54 0.47
N MET A 113 11.16 -4.19 1.33
CA MET A 113 9.89 -4.91 1.41
C MET A 113 8.95 -4.36 0.35
N LEU A 114 8.38 -5.27 -0.43
CA LEU A 114 7.55 -4.95 -1.59
C LEU A 114 6.26 -5.75 -1.53
N ILE A 115 5.16 -5.11 -1.86
CA ILE A 115 3.84 -5.72 -1.86
C ILE A 115 3.16 -5.50 -3.21
N ASP A 116 2.36 -6.46 -3.65
CA ASP A 116 1.56 -6.29 -4.86
C ASP A 116 0.22 -5.64 -4.48
N TYR A 117 0.06 -4.37 -4.79
CA TYR A 117 -1.15 -3.61 -4.49
C TYR A 117 -2.39 -4.23 -5.14
N GLN A 118 -2.23 -4.92 -6.24
CA GLN A 118 -3.34 -5.53 -6.97
C GLN A 118 -3.89 -6.78 -6.29
N GLN A 119 -3.10 -7.40 -5.41
CA GLN A 119 -3.50 -8.60 -4.66
C GLN A 119 -4.15 -8.28 -3.32
N LEU A 120 -4.32 -7.01 -3.00
CA LEU A 120 -4.91 -6.57 -1.73
C LEU A 120 -6.42 -6.73 -1.67
N GLY A 121 -7.05 -7.16 -2.75
CA GLY A 121 -8.48 -7.36 -2.87
C GLY A 121 -9.09 -6.52 -3.98
N SER A 122 -10.41 -6.58 -4.10
CA SER A 122 -11.12 -5.79 -5.10
C SER A 122 -11.23 -4.35 -4.62
N TYR A 123 -10.72 -3.43 -5.43
CA TYR A 123 -10.88 -2.00 -5.15
C TYR A 123 -12.32 -1.56 -5.45
N PRO A 124 -12.96 -0.83 -4.53
CA PRO A 124 -14.30 -0.29 -4.78
C PRO A 124 -14.30 0.63 -6.00
N GLU A 125 -15.44 0.66 -6.72
CA GLU A 125 -15.57 1.51 -7.91
C GLU A 125 -15.32 2.99 -7.61
N PHE A 126 -15.80 3.47 -6.47
CA PHE A 126 -15.57 4.86 -6.09
C PHE A 126 -14.07 5.20 -5.94
N TYR A 127 -13.28 4.25 -5.47
CA TYR A 127 -11.84 4.44 -5.37
C TYR A 127 -11.19 4.52 -6.75
N LEU A 128 -11.58 3.65 -7.67
CA LEU A 128 -11.07 3.69 -9.04
C LEU A 128 -11.36 5.04 -9.70
N LYS A 129 -12.56 5.58 -9.46
CA LYS A 129 -12.92 6.91 -9.95
C LYS A 129 -12.08 8.01 -9.32
N MET A 130 -11.80 7.90 -8.03
CA MET A 130 -10.94 8.86 -7.34
C MET A 130 -9.51 8.85 -7.90
N MET A 131 -8.98 7.66 -8.21
CA MET A 131 -7.66 7.54 -8.84
C MET A 131 -7.62 8.24 -10.20
N GLU A 132 -8.64 8.07 -11.03
CA GLU A 132 -8.74 8.75 -12.32
C GLU A 132 -8.81 10.26 -12.14
N GLU A 133 -9.62 10.71 -11.19
CA GLU A 133 -9.84 12.14 -10.92
C GLU A 133 -8.54 12.86 -10.55
N VAL A 134 -7.67 12.22 -9.76
CA VAL A 134 -6.41 12.82 -9.34
C VAL A 134 -5.25 12.55 -10.29
N GLY A 135 -5.48 11.78 -11.37
CA GLY A 135 -4.43 11.45 -12.33
C GLY A 135 -3.36 10.53 -11.78
N SER A 136 -3.74 9.56 -10.94
CA SER A 136 -2.81 8.63 -10.34
C SER A 136 -2.12 7.76 -11.40
N TRP A 137 -0.79 7.61 -11.31
CA TRP A 137 -0.03 6.72 -12.18
C TRP A 137 -0.46 5.26 -12.05
N PHE A 138 -1.03 4.91 -10.90
CA PHE A 138 -1.39 3.55 -10.55
C PHE A 138 -2.73 3.12 -11.16
N SER A 139 -3.60 4.07 -11.51
CA SER A 139 -4.96 3.78 -11.97
C SER A 139 -4.99 2.90 -13.21
N SER A 140 -4.17 3.19 -14.21
CA SER A 140 -4.14 2.42 -15.46
C SER A 140 -3.67 0.98 -15.24
N ARG A 141 -2.74 0.76 -14.32
CA ARG A 141 -2.24 -0.59 -14.00
C ARG A 141 -3.31 -1.44 -13.33
N ILE A 142 -4.01 -0.88 -12.33
CA ILE A 142 -5.09 -1.59 -11.64
C ILE A 142 -6.21 -1.92 -12.62
N GLN A 143 -6.64 -0.95 -13.43
CA GLN A 143 -7.72 -1.14 -14.39
C GLN A 143 -7.36 -2.18 -15.45
N SER A 144 -6.12 -2.14 -15.97
CA SER A 144 -5.64 -3.11 -16.94
C SER A 144 -5.70 -4.53 -16.39
N ASN A 145 -5.25 -4.75 -15.15
CA ASN A 145 -5.27 -6.06 -14.52
C ASN A 145 -6.66 -6.57 -14.18
N GLN A 146 -7.58 -5.68 -13.87
CA GLN A 146 -8.97 -6.05 -13.59
C GLN A 146 -9.74 -6.43 -14.86
N ARG A 147 -9.29 -6.00 -16.02
CA ARG A 147 -9.88 -6.34 -17.32
C ARG A 147 -9.45 -7.71 -17.82
N ASP A 148 -8.31 -8.19 -17.38
CA ASP A 148 -7.74 -9.47 -17.75
C ASP A 148 -8.33 -10.58 -16.88
#